data_7ba6d2e6873aa3a1f2c0c487d5200c08
#
_entry.id   7ba6d2e6873aa3a1f2c0c487d5200c08
#
_cell.length_a   1.000
_cell.length_b   1.000
_cell.length_c   1.000
_cell.angle_alpha   90.00
_cell.angle_beta   90.00
_cell.angle_gamma   90.00
#
_symmetry.space_group_name_H-M   'P 1'
#
loop_
_entity.id
_entity.type
_entity.pdbx_description
1 polymer ?
#
loop_
_entity_poly.entity_id
_entity_poly.type
_entity_poly.pdbx_seq_one_letter_code
_entity_poly.pdbx_strand_id
1 'polypeptide(L)'
;GFPLAQTPVYSFINAAMELQTNGYRPDTGRFTYEAVSKILKHPYTRQLSDHATRLERELTKTNRFYPLPSELKKDDFLTILFTPQSNIRELCDYLLRLIKSISILYRKEGEYDDIFNQLYRESIFQSHLNSDRSTVSGS
;
A
#
# COMPACT_ATOMS: atom_id res chain seq x y z
N GLY A 1 24.58 -10.60 0.57
CA GLY A 1 23.31 -10.31 0.03
C GLY A 1 22.76 -8.96 0.44
N PHE A 2 21.93 -8.43 -0.37
CA PHE A 2 21.31 -7.13 -0.12
C PHE A 2 20.18 -7.29 0.92
N PRO A 3 20.23 -6.59 2.06
CA PRO A 3 19.18 -6.74 3.07
C PRO A 3 17.81 -6.31 2.54
N LEU A 4 16.83 -7.19 2.63
CA LEU A 4 15.48 -6.94 2.13
C LEU A 4 14.85 -5.70 2.78
N ALA A 5 15.12 -5.49 4.07
CA ALA A 5 14.59 -4.37 4.84
C ALA A 5 15.04 -2.99 4.32
N GLN A 6 16.10 -2.95 3.50
CA GLN A 6 16.61 -1.71 2.93
C GLN A 6 16.10 -1.44 1.51
N THR A 7 15.27 -2.32 0.96
CA THR A 7 14.73 -2.12 -0.38
C THR A 7 13.61 -1.10 -0.38
N PRO A 8 13.44 -0.33 -1.48
CA PRO A 8 12.29 0.58 -1.60
C PRO A 8 10.94 -0.14 -1.52
N VAL A 9 10.88 -1.38 -2.00
CA VAL A 9 9.66 -2.21 -1.90
C VAL A 9 9.29 -2.41 -0.44
N TYR A 10 10.27 -2.79 0.39
CA TYR A 10 10.03 -3.02 1.81
C TYR A 10 9.55 -1.74 2.50
N SER A 11 10.21 -0.61 2.24
CA SER A 11 9.83 0.66 2.88
C SER A 11 8.43 1.09 2.48
N PHE A 12 8.03 0.84 1.24
CA PHE A 12 6.68 1.15 0.76
C PHE A 12 5.64 0.26 1.44
N ILE A 13 5.88 -1.05 1.48
CA ILE A 13 4.96 -2.01 2.11
C ILE A 13 4.81 -1.71 3.60
N ASN A 14 5.92 -1.38 4.26
CA ASN A 14 5.90 -1.02 5.68
C ASN A 14 5.07 0.25 5.92
N ALA A 15 5.23 1.26 5.07
CA ALA A 15 4.44 2.49 5.15
C ALA A 15 2.95 2.22 4.91
N ALA A 16 2.62 1.33 3.98
CA ALA A 16 1.24 0.94 3.71
C ALA A 16 0.62 0.17 4.89
N MET A 17 1.39 -0.70 5.52
CA MET A 17 0.94 -1.40 6.73
C MET A 17 0.70 -0.43 7.88
N GLU A 18 1.62 0.49 8.11
CA GLU A 18 1.47 1.53 9.12
C GLU A 18 0.23 2.40 8.87
N LEU A 19 -0.01 2.73 7.61
CA LEU A 19 -1.18 3.51 7.22
C LEU A 19 -2.47 2.82 7.66
N GLN A 20 -2.56 1.52 7.44
CA GLN A 20 -3.77 0.76 7.76
C GLN A 20 -3.89 0.42 9.25
N THR A 21 -2.78 0.12 9.92
CA THR A 21 -2.81 -0.33 11.32
C THR A 21 -2.77 0.81 12.32
N ASN A 22 -1.97 1.84 12.07
CA ASN A 22 -1.80 2.96 12.99
C ASN A 22 -2.35 4.27 12.43
N GLY A 23 -2.34 4.43 11.12
CA GLY A 23 -2.80 5.66 10.48
C GLY A 23 -4.30 5.79 10.41
N TYR A 24 -5.00 4.68 10.22
CA TYR A 24 -6.46 4.70 10.13
C TYR A 24 -7.08 4.56 11.53
N ARG A 25 -8.01 5.43 11.85
CA ARG A 25 -8.74 5.43 13.12
C ARG A 25 -10.17 4.95 12.88
N PRO A 26 -10.49 3.70 13.28
CA PRO A 26 -11.83 3.14 13.02
C PRO A 26 -12.95 3.90 13.73
N ASP A 27 -12.66 4.49 14.89
CA ASP A 27 -13.62 5.25 15.68
C ASP A 27 -14.13 6.50 14.96
N THR A 28 -13.27 7.17 14.18
CA THR A 28 -13.63 8.38 13.44
C THR A 28 -13.75 8.15 11.94
N GLY A 29 -13.25 7.01 11.43
CA GLY A 29 -13.22 6.74 9.99
C GLY A 29 -12.25 7.62 9.24
N ARG A 30 -11.23 8.18 9.92
CA ARG A 30 -10.27 9.12 9.35
C ARG A 30 -8.84 8.57 9.45
N PHE A 31 -7.99 9.04 8.54
CA PHE A 31 -6.56 8.78 8.61
C PHE A 31 -5.84 9.91 9.34
N THR A 32 -4.65 9.61 9.88
CA THR A 32 -3.77 10.66 10.41
C THR A 32 -2.95 11.27 9.28
N TYR A 33 -2.71 12.57 9.35
CA TYR A 33 -1.90 13.28 8.36
C TYR A 33 -0.49 12.68 8.25
N GLU A 34 0.11 12.33 9.39
CA GLU A 34 1.48 11.79 9.40
C GLU A 34 1.63 10.54 8.54
N ALA A 35 0.72 9.58 8.71
CA ALA A 35 0.74 8.34 7.94
C ALA A 35 0.45 8.57 6.46
N VAL A 36 -0.52 9.45 6.17
CA VAL A 36 -0.89 9.81 4.79
C VAL A 36 0.26 10.53 4.10
N SER A 37 0.84 11.53 4.75
CA SER A 37 1.95 12.30 4.19
C SER A 37 3.17 11.42 3.91
N LYS A 38 3.48 10.52 4.82
CA LYS A 38 4.62 9.60 4.67
C LYS A 38 4.50 8.77 3.40
N ILE A 39 3.33 8.17 3.17
CA ILE A 39 3.15 7.32 1.99
C ILE A 39 2.97 8.13 0.71
N LEU A 40 2.37 9.31 0.77
CA LEU A 40 2.25 10.18 -0.40
C LEU A 40 3.60 10.69 -0.90
N LYS A 41 4.56 10.86 0.00
CA LYS A 41 5.92 11.29 -0.34
C LYS A 41 6.80 10.16 -0.84
N HIS A 42 6.36 8.91 -0.71
CA HIS A 42 7.16 7.77 -1.15
C HIS A 42 7.33 7.81 -2.68
N PRO A 43 8.53 7.52 -3.21
CA PRO A 43 8.77 7.55 -4.65
C PRO A 43 7.82 6.68 -5.47
N TYR A 44 7.44 5.51 -4.97
CA TYR A 44 6.51 4.63 -5.70
C TYR A 44 5.13 5.25 -5.82
N THR A 45 4.64 5.89 -4.77
CA THR A 45 3.35 6.58 -4.82
C THR A 45 3.37 7.68 -5.87
N ARG A 46 4.45 8.45 -5.92
CA ARG A 46 4.61 9.54 -6.89
C ARG A 46 4.71 9.05 -8.33
N GLN A 47 5.28 7.86 -8.53
CA GLN A 47 5.38 7.27 -9.86
C GLN A 47 4.06 6.63 -10.32
N LEU A 48 3.26 6.10 -9.38
CA LEU A 48 2.00 5.42 -9.67
C LEU A 48 0.80 6.35 -9.68
N SER A 49 0.92 7.55 -9.10
CA SER A 49 -0.16 8.52 -9.03
C SER A 49 0.32 9.92 -9.42
N ASP A 50 -0.33 10.49 -10.41
CA ASP A 50 -0.07 11.88 -10.82
C ASP A 50 -0.64 12.90 -9.84
N HIS A 51 -1.48 12.46 -8.91
CA HIS A 51 -2.17 13.32 -7.95
C HIS A 51 -1.50 13.35 -6.58
N ALA A 52 -0.55 12.46 -6.32
CA ALA A 52 0.03 12.29 -4.98
C ALA A 52 0.70 13.57 -4.45
N THR A 53 1.53 14.21 -5.27
CA THR A 53 2.26 15.42 -4.88
C THR A 53 1.30 16.58 -4.60
N ARG A 54 0.31 16.77 -5.48
CA ARG A 54 -0.69 17.82 -5.32
C ARG A 54 -1.53 17.61 -4.07
N LEU A 55 -1.97 16.38 -3.85
CA LEU A 55 -2.77 16.02 -2.69
C LEU A 55 -2.02 16.29 -1.38
N GLU A 56 -0.76 15.87 -1.30
CA GLU A 56 0.07 16.10 -0.12
C GLU A 56 0.23 17.60 0.15
N ARG A 57 0.45 18.38 -0.89
CA ARG A 57 0.58 19.83 -0.80
C ARG A 57 -0.71 20.50 -0.32
N GLU A 58 -1.84 20.05 -0.82
CA GLU A 58 -3.16 20.55 -0.39
C GLU A 58 -3.44 20.27 1.07
N LEU A 59 -3.12 19.04 1.53
CA LEU A 59 -3.31 18.66 2.93
C LEU A 59 -2.46 19.51 3.86
N THR A 60 -1.23 19.76 3.49
CA THR A 60 -0.31 20.60 4.26
C THR A 60 -0.80 22.05 4.31
N LYS A 61 -1.20 22.58 3.16
CA LYS A 61 -1.65 23.97 3.02
C LYS A 61 -2.92 24.26 3.82
N THR A 62 -3.84 23.29 3.87
CA THR A 62 -5.11 23.44 4.56
C THR A 62 -5.07 22.95 6.01
N ASN A 63 -3.91 22.53 6.50
CA ASN A 63 -3.74 21.97 7.85
C ASN A 63 -4.72 20.83 8.14
N ARG A 64 -4.87 19.93 7.19
CA ARG A 64 -5.81 18.82 7.29
C ARG A 64 -5.17 17.66 8.04
N PHE A 65 -5.30 17.66 9.37
CA PHE A 65 -4.66 16.68 10.25
C PHE A 65 -5.32 15.31 10.23
N TYR A 66 -6.61 15.24 9.93
CA TYR A 66 -7.37 13.98 9.92
C TYR A 66 -8.23 13.89 8.66
N PRO A 67 -7.61 13.62 7.49
CA PRO A 67 -8.38 13.52 6.26
C PRO A 67 -9.26 12.27 6.21
N LEU A 68 -10.42 12.41 5.56
CA LEU A 68 -11.30 11.29 5.28
C LEU A 68 -10.76 10.48 4.09
N PRO A 69 -11.02 9.17 4.04
CA PRO A 69 -10.64 8.37 2.87
C PRO A 69 -11.13 8.95 1.54
N SER A 70 -12.36 9.46 1.52
CA SER A 70 -12.95 10.06 0.31
C SER A 70 -12.19 11.28 -0.20
N GLU A 71 -11.52 12.00 0.69
CA GLU A 71 -10.71 13.18 0.32
C GLU A 71 -9.39 12.78 -0.35
N LEU A 72 -8.96 11.52 -0.17
CA LEU A 72 -7.67 11.03 -0.62
C LEU A 72 -7.73 10.23 -1.92
N LYS A 73 -8.90 9.76 -2.28
CA LYS A 73 -9.10 8.88 -3.44
C LYS A 73 -9.19 9.64 -4.74
N LYS A 74 -8.09 10.28 -5.14
CA LYS A 74 -8.05 11.16 -6.32
C LYS A 74 -7.86 10.42 -7.65
N ASP A 75 -7.38 9.19 -7.61
CA ASP A 75 -7.24 8.34 -8.80
C ASP A 75 -7.36 6.87 -8.39
N ASP A 76 -7.20 5.96 -9.35
CA ASP A 76 -7.37 4.52 -9.12
C ASP A 76 -6.36 3.97 -8.12
N PHE A 77 -5.09 4.38 -8.23
CA PHE A 77 -4.05 3.92 -7.32
C PHE A 77 -4.30 4.43 -5.89
N LEU A 78 -4.60 5.72 -5.75
CA LEU A 78 -4.90 6.30 -4.43
C LEU A 78 -6.18 5.71 -3.83
N THR A 79 -7.13 5.32 -4.65
CA THR A 79 -8.34 4.63 -4.19
C THR A 79 -7.98 3.30 -3.54
N ILE A 80 -7.11 2.52 -4.16
CA ILE A 80 -6.62 1.26 -3.58
C ILE A 80 -5.88 1.54 -2.27
N LEU A 81 -4.96 2.50 -2.31
CA LEU A 81 -4.08 2.82 -1.19
C LEU A 81 -4.84 3.28 0.06
N PHE A 82 -5.86 4.10 -0.11
CA PHE A 82 -6.60 4.75 0.99
C PHE A 82 -7.95 4.12 1.28
N THR A 83 -8.21 2.91 0.82
CA THR A 83 -9.38 2.15 1.23
C THR A 83 -9.07 1.42 2.54
N PRO A 84 -9.79 1.72 3.64
CA PRO A 84 -9.52 1.05 4.91
C PRO A 84 -9.74 -0.45 4.85
N GLN A 85 -8.91 -1.21 5.55
CA GLN A 85 -8.98 -2.66 5.60
C GLN A 85 -9.41 -3.09 7.01
N SER A 86 -10.39 -3.97 7.11
CA SER A 86 -11.04 -4.31 8.38
C SER A 86 -10.43 -5.52 9.10
N ASN A 87 -9.72 -6.38 8.38
CA ASN A 87 -9.17 -7.60 8.95
C ASN A 87 -7.88 -8.01 8.22
N ILE A 88 -7.25 -9.06 8.72
CA ILE A 88 -5.98 -9.58 8.20
C ILE A 88 -6.11 -10.02 6.74
N ARG A 89 -7.21 -10.64 6.38
CA ARG A 89 -7.44 -11.13 5.01
C ARG A 89 -7.52 -9.98 4.02
N GLU A 90 -8.29 -8.95 4.36
CA GLU A 90 -8.38 -7.74 3.55
C GLU A 90 -7.03 -7.03 3.45
N LEU A 91 -6.30 -6.98 4.56
CA LEU A 91 -4.96 -6.38 4.57
C LEU A 91 -4.00 -7.11 3.64
N CYS A 92 -4.02 -8.45 3.65
CA CYS A 92 -3.19 -9.24 2.73
C CYS A 92 -3.54 -8.97 1.27
N ASP A 93 -4.82 -8.95 0.93
CA ASP A 93 -5.28 -8.64 -0.43
C ASP A 93 -4.87 -7.22 -0.84
N TYR A 94 -4.96 -6.28 0.09
CA TYR A 94 -4.54 -4.90 -0.10
C TYR A 94 -3.05 -4.83 -0.45
N LEU A 95 -2.21 -5.50 0.32
CA LEU A 95 -0.77 -5.52 0.07
C LEU A 95 -0.42 -6.18 -1.27
N LEU A 96 -1.14 -7.24 -1.64
CA LEU A 96 -0.95 -7.89 -2.93
C LEU A 96 -1.29 -6.95 -4.10
N ARG A 97 -2.36 -6.18 -3.98
CA ARG A 97 -2.74 -5.20 -5.00
C ARG A 97 -1.68 -4.11 -5.14
N LEU A 98 -1.12 -3.66 -4.02
CA LEU A 98 -0.05 -2.67 -4.05
C LEU A 98 1.21 -3.23 -4.69
N ILE A 99 1.59 -4.46 -4.35
CA ILE A 99 2.75 -5.13 -4.95
C ILE A 99 2.55 -5.29 -6.45
N LYS A 100 1.35 -5.64 -6.88
CA LYS A 100 1.01 -5.77 -8.29
C LYS A 100 1.17 -4.43 -9.03
N SER A 101 0.73 -3.35 -8.40
CA SER A 101 0.88 -2.00 -8.97
C SER A 101 2.36 -1.61 -9.10
N ILE A 102 3.16 -1.92 -8.08
CA ILE A 102 4.60 -1.64 -8.11
C ILE A 102 5.29 -2.49 -9.20
N SER A 103 4.83 -3.71 -9.43
CA SER A 103 5.44 -4.59 -10.44
C SER A 103 5.46 -3.98 -11.83
N ILE A 104 4.50 -3.13 -12.14
CA ILE A 104 4.43 -2.43 -13.42
C ILE A 104 5.64 -1.51 -13.62
N LEU A 105 6.09 -0.85 -12.56
CA LEU A 105 7.25 0.02 -12.61
C LEU A 105 8.52 -0.77 -12.92
N TYR A 106 8.70 -1.92 -12.29
CA TYR A 106 9.89 -2.76 -12.47
C TYR A 106 9.93 -3.45 -13.81
N ARG A 107 8.81 -3.80 -14.38
CA ARG A 107 8.75 -4.39 -15.72
C ARG A 107 9.28 -3.46 -16.79
N LYS A 108 9.17 -2.16 -16.57
CA LYS A 108 9.67 -1.15 -17.52
C LYS A 108 11.17 -0.91 -17.37
N GLU A 109 11.73 -1.11 -16.18
CA GLU A 109 13.14 -0.79 -15.91
C GLU A 109 14.07 -2.00 -15.89
N GLY A 110 13.59 -3.18 -15.54
CA GLY A 110 14.34 -4.43 -15.61
C GLY A 110 15.49 -4.61 -14.64
N GLU A 111 15.75 -3.66 -13.74
CA GLU A 111 16.96 -3.65 -12.90
C GLU A 111 16.85 -4.46 -11.61
N TYR A 112 15.66 -4.67 -11.09
CA TYR A 112 15.47 -5.34 -9.79
C TYR A 112 14.49 -6.50 -9.88
N ASP A 113 14.36 -7.04 -11.08
CA ASP A 113 13.33 -8.06 -11.40
C ASP A 113 13.40 -9.28 -10.49
N ASP A 114 14.60 -9.77 -10.20
CA ASP A 114 14.75 -11.05 -9.46
C ASP A 114 14.22 -10.96 -8.03
N ILE A 115 14.65 -9.95 -7.27
CA ILE A 115 14.22 -9.79 -5.88
C ILE A 115 12.73 -9.46 -5.81
N PHE A 116 12.28 -8.57 -6.67
CA PHE A 116 10.89 -8.13 -6.69
C PHE A 116 9.96 -9.29 -7.08
N ASN A 117 10.31 -10.04 -8.12
CA ASN A 117 9.51 -11.17 -8.57
C ASN A 117 9.44 -12.26 -7.51
N GLN A 118 10.52 -12.49 -6.79
CA GLN A 118 10.54 -13.45 -5.68
C GLN A 118 9.56 -13.04 -4.59
N LEU A 119 9.57 -11.79 -4.15
CA LEU A 119 8.65 -11.27 -3.14
C LEU A 119 7.20 -11.38 -3.60
N TYR A 120 6.94 -11.01 -4.85
CA TYR A 120 5.62 -11.05 -5.42
C TYR A 120 5.09 -12.49 -5.47
N ARG A 121 5.91 -13.42 -5.92
CA ARG A 121 5.54 -14.84 -5.99
C ARG A 121 5.29 -15.44 -4.61
N GLU A 122 6.11 -15.11 -3.63
CA GLU A 122 5.90 -15.57 -2.25
C GLU A 122 4.59 -15.05 -1.68
N SER A 123 4.27 -13.80 -1.92
CA SER A 123 3.02 -13.19 -1.45
C SER A 123 1.80 -13.86 -2.06
N ILE A 124 1.84 -14.14 -3.37
CA ILE A 124 0.76 -14.85 -4.07
C ILE A 124 0.65 -16.27 -3.56
N PHE A 125 1.78 -16.95 -3.37
CA PHE A 125 1.80 -18.33 -2.90
C PHE A 125 1.17 -18.44 -1.51
N GLN A 126 1.51 -17.56 -0.58
CA GLN A 126 0.92 -17.53 0.75
C GLN A 126 -0.58 -17.24 0.71
N SER A 127 -1.00 -16.35 -0.16
CA SER A 127 -2.42 -16.04 -0.34
C SER A 127 -3.19 -17.27 -0.84
N HIS A 128 -2.66 -18.01 -1.80
CA HIS A 128 -3.27 -19.23 -2.31
C HIS A 128 -3.32 -20.33 -1.25
N LEU A 129 -2.26 -20.53 -0.47
CA LEU A 129 -2.25 -21.49 0.62
C LEU A 129 -3.33 -21.20 1.65
N ASN A 130 -3.49 -19.93 2.04
CA ASN A 130 -4.50 -19.52 2.99
C ASN A 130 -5.91 -19.72 2.45
N SER A 131 -6.11 -19.43 1.18
CA SER A 131 -7.39 -19.63 0.49
C SER A 131 -7.76 -21.12 0.42
N ASP A 132 -6.80 -21.99 0.07
CA ASP A 132 -7.00 -23.43 0.01
C ASP A 132 -7.32 -24.01 1.39
N ARG A 133 -6.62 -23.58 2.42
CA ARG A 133 -6.90 -24.00 3.78
C ARG A 133 -8.31 -23.59 4.24
N SER A 134 -8.72 -22.38 3.90
CA SER A 134 -10.07 -21.89 4.19
C SER A 134 -11.13 -22.74 3.51
N THR A 135 -10.91 -23.15 2.27
CA THR A 135 -11.80 -23.99 1.49
C THR A 135 -11.89 -25.40 2.07
N VAL A 136 -10.77 -25.99 2.41
CA VAL A 136 -10.69 -27.34 2.98
C VAL A 136 -11.33 -27.38 4.38
N SER A 137 -11.08 -26.38 5.20
CA SER A 137 -11.68 -26.33 6.53
C SER A 137 -13.17 -26.09 6.53
N GLY A 138 -13.70 -25.56 5.44
CA GLY A 138 -15.14 -25.34 5.27
C GLY A 138 -15.89 -26.57 4.78
N SER A 139 -15.17 -27.60 4.43
CA SER A 139 -15.78 -28.86 3.99
C SER A 139 -15.73 -29.88 5.13
#